data_3441050e85c30e9381f393555170deab
#
_entry.id   3441050e85c30e9381f393555170deab
#
_cell.length_a   1.000
_cell.length_b   1.000
_cell.length_c   1.000
_cell.angle_alpha   90.00
_cell.angle_beta   90.00
_cell.angle_gamma   90.00
#
_symmetry.space_group_name_H-M   'P 1'
#
loop_
_entity.id
_entity.type
_entity.pdbx_description
1 polymer ?
#
loop_
_entity_poly.entity_id
_entity_poly.type
_entity_poly.pdbx_seq_one_letter_code
_entity_poly.pdbx_strand_id
1 'polypeptide(L)'
;MACCHHLERHSTTNPNTTTTALTLVPPPFSPTPSPPTSACGDCWAVSAVMTATDRWCIAHNQTTNPRLSVESMVSCCKVCGYGCADGFPNYAWHWLAGQKGTPYGIPTGGNQDDRRWCTKYTLPFCNHYDTVNDTGLPSCESGPPDKTPTCPSTCDNDTTYPTPWAQDNHQFSSAYAVPADETTIMTEIYTHGPVTAGFNVYSDWIHYPVGTGADQIYRPQGGTEMGGHAVRIVGWGESKGMKKKYWWIANSFGEKWGLGGFFKMAKGVGAAGIEESVVAGLV
;
A
#
# COMPACT_ATOMS: atom_id res chain seq x y z
N MET A 1 19.23 2.42 -1.15
CA MET A 1 18.51 1.30 -0.52
C MET A 1 17.68 0.64 -1.61
N ALA A 2 17.85 -0.66 -1.83
CA ALA A 2 17.13 -1.37 -2.88
C ALA A 2 15.67 -1.58 -2.45
N CYS A 3 14.73 -1.05 -3.17
CA CYS A 3 13.29 -1.18 -2.87
C CYS A 3 12.70 -2.53 -3.26
N CYS A 4 13.38 -3.30 -4.07
CA CYS A 4 12.93 -4.62 -4.50
C CYS A 4 14.12 -5.58 -4.40
N HIS A 5 14.05 -6.58 -3.54
CA HIS A 5 14.98 -7.70 -3.60
C HIS A 5 14.50 -8.73 -4.62
N HIS A 6 15.43 -9.24 -5.39
CA HIS A 6 15.26 -10.18 -6.50
C HIS A 6 14.39 -11.38 -6.12
N LEU A 7 13.36 -11.64 -6.94
CA LEU A 7 12.59 -12.88 -6.91
C LEU A 7 13.47 -14.01 -7.46
N GLU A 8 14.19 -14.74 -6.62
CA GLU A 8 14.69 -16.05 -7.02
C GLU A 8 13.50 -17.01 -7.12
N ARG A 9 13.20 -17.41 -8.35
CA ARG A 9 12.18 -18.43 -8.65
C ARG A 9 12.73 -19.80 -8.23
N HIS A 10 12.50 -20.22 -7.01
CA HIS A 10 12.71 -21.61 -6.63
C HIS A 10 11.52 -22.45 -7.09
N SER A 11 11.64 -23.02 -8.28
CA SER A 11 10.77 -24.10 -8.74
C SER A 11 11.24 -25.42 -8.12
N THR A 12 10.58 -25.89 -7.09
CA THR A 12 10.75 -27.28 -6.64
C THR A 12 9.77 -28.15 -7.40
N THR A 13 10.21 -28.70 -8.53
CA THR A 13 9.49 -29.76 -9.24
C THR A 13 9.75 -31.09 -8.53
N ASN A 14 8.72 -31.67 -7.93
CA ASN A 14 8.74 -33.06 -7.50
C ASN A 14 8.33 -33.93 -8.70
N PRO A 15 9.18 -34.87 -9.18
CA PRO A 15 8.93 -35.58 -10.44
C PRO A 15 7.84 -36.67 -10.38
N ASN A 16 7.13 -36.83 -9.26
CA ASN A 16 6.19 -37.94 -9.08
C ASN A 16 4.73 -37.57 -8.79
N THR A 17 4.29 -36.33 -9.01
CA THR A 17 2.88 -35.99 -8.85
C THR A 17 2.40 -35.05 -9.97
N THR A 18 1.44 -35.54 -10.77
CA THR A 18 0.79 -34.86 -11.89
C THR A 18 -0.22 -33.81 -11.44
N THR A 19 -0.09 -33.27 -10.24
CA THR A 19 -0.88 -32.15 -9.74
C THR A 19 0.11 -31.09 -9.28
N THR A 20 0.37 -30.12 -10.12
CA THR A 20 1.17 -28.94 -9.81
C THR A 20 0.40 -28.10 -8.80
N ALA A 21 0.42 -28.48 -7.54
CA ALA A 21 0.10 -27.53 -6.48
C ALA A 21 1.22 -26.50 -6.51
N LEU A 22 0.96 -25.32 -7.09
CA LEU A 22 1.82 -24.15 -6.95
C LEU A 22 1.90 -23.83 -5.45
N THR A 23 2.90 -24.43 -4.79
CA THR A 23 3.31 -23.95 -3.47
C THR A 23 4.01 -22.63 -3.73
N LEU A 24 3.23 -21.57 -3.89
CA LEU A 24 3.74 -20.22 -4.04
C LEU A 24 4.40 -19.89 -2.70
N VAL A 25 5.72 -20.02 -2.66
CA VAL A 25 6.53 -19.48 -1.57
C VAL A 25 6.32 -17.96 -1.63
N PRO A 26 6.03 -17.31 -0.49
CA PRO A 26 5.97 -15.84 -0.48
C PRO A 26 7.23 -15.30 -1.14
N PRO A 27 7.11 -14.32 -2.04
CA PRO A 27 8.28 -13.75 -2.68
C PRO A 27 9.27 -13.29 -1.59
N PRO A 28 10.58 -13.45 -1.79
CA PRO A 28 11.61 -12.89 -0.92
C PRO A 28 11.66 -11.36 -1.12
N PHE A 29 10.51 -10.75 -0.97
CA PHE A 29 10.28 -9.33 -1.09
C PHE A 29 10.34 -8.77 0.33
N SER A 30 11.29 -7.87 0.59
CA SER A 30 11.28 -7.06 1.79
C SER A 30 10.59 -5.74 1.45
N PRO A 31 9.26 -5.67 1.57
CA PRO A 31 8.54 -4.45 1.29
C PRO A 31 9.00 -3.39 2.30
N THR A 32 9.27 -2.20 1.81
CA THR A 32 9.54 -1.08 2.69
C THR A 32 8.25 -0.74 3.43
N PRO A 33 8.25 -0.63 4.76
CA PRO A 33 7.11 -0.10 5.48
C PRO A 33 6.72 1.26 4.91
N SER A 34 5.43 1.53 4.84
CA SER A 34 4.98 2.87 4.51
C SER A 34 5.37 3.82 5.64
N PRO A 35 5.74 5.07 5.35
CA PRO A 35 5.95 6.06 6.39
C PRO A 35 4.66 6.25 7.20
N PRO A 36 4.73 6.80 8.42
CA PRO A 36 3.53 7.25 9.11
C PRO A 36 2.80 8.26 8.22
N THR A 37 1.47 8.21 8.23
CA THR A 37 0.64 9.21 7.56
C THR A 37 0.29 10.34 8.52
N SER A 38 -0.40 11.35 8.01
CA SER A 38 -0.88 12.53 8.74
C SER A 38 -2.32 12.31 9.23
N ALA A 39 -2.92 13.34 9.84
CA ALA A 39 -4.35 13.39 10.13
C ALA A 39 -5.22 13.58 8.86
N CYS A 40 -4.71 13.20 7.70
CA CYS A 40 -5.37 13.17 6.41
C CYS A 40 -5.93 11.77 6.16
N GLY A 41 -7.17 11.67 5.74
CA GLY A 41 -7.80 10.42 5.31
C GLY A 41 -7.32 9.98 3.92
N ASP A 42 -6.02 9.88 3.73
CA ASP A 42 -5.37 9.62 2.43
C ASP A 42 -4.92 8.17 2.22
N CYS A 43 -5.38 7.24 3.05
CA CYS A 43 -5.03 5.82 2.94
C CYS A 43 -5.27 5.26 1.52
N TRP A 44 -6.31 5.74 0.84
CA TRP A 44 -6.64 5.42 -0.54
C TRP A 44 -5.52 5.79 -1.51
N ALA A 45 -4.88 6.94 -1.31
CA ALA A 45 -3.78 7.43 -2.14
C ALA A 45 -2.47 6.75 -1.76
N VAL A 46 -2.16 6.66 -0.46
CA VAL A 46 -0.94 6.00 0.05
C VAL A 46 -0.86 4.57 -0.43
N SER A 47 -1.93 3.79 -0.25
CA SER A 47 -1.94 2.37 -0.64
C SER A 47 -1.78 2.19 -2.16
N ALA A 48 -2.47 2.99 -2.98
CA ALA A 48 -2.37 2.93 -4.43
C ALA A 48 -0.97 3.33 -4.92
N VAL A 49 -0.44 4.47 -4.45
CA VAL A 49 0.86 4.99 -4.89
C VAL A 49 2.02 4.11 -4.45
N MET A 50 1.99 3.60 -3.22
CA MET A 50 3.04 2.68 -2.75
C MET A 50 3.01 1.35 -3.48
N THR A 51 1.82 0.83 -3.81
CA THR A 51 1.67 -0.35 -4.67
C THR A 51 2.18 -0.08 -6.08
N ALA A 52 1.85 1.07 -6.65
CA ALA A 52 2.32 1.50 -7.96
C ALA A 52 3.86 1.65 -8.00
N THR A 53 4.45 2.21 -6.95
CA THR A 53 5.91 2.32 -6.80
C THR A 53 6.59 0.94 -6.86
N ASP A 54 6.07 -0.04 -6.12
CA ASP A 54 6.61 -1.40 -6.13
C ASP A 54 6.47 -2.06 -7.51
N ARG A 55 5.30 -1.94 -8.14
CA ARG A 55 5.05 -2.50 -9.48
C ARG A 55 5.91 -1.87 -10.55
N TRP A 56 6.14 -0.57 -10.47
CA TRP A 56 7.05 0.14 -11.37
C TRP A 56 8.48 -0.43 -11.26
N CYS A 57 8.98 -0.57 -10.04
CA CYS A 57 10.29 -1.13 -9.77
C CYS A 57 10.41 -2.58 -10.31
N ILE A 58 9.40 -3.43 -10.08
CA ILE A 58 9.36 -4.82 -10.55
C ILE A 58 9.36 -4.88 -12.08
N ALA A 59 8.51 -4.08 -12.75
CA ALA A 59 8.40 -4.07 -14.21
C ALA A 59 9.70 -3.61 -14.90
N HIS A 60 10.48 -2.74 -14.26
CA HIS A 60 11.77 -2.26 -14.77
C HIS A 60 12.97 -3.06 -14.25
N ASN A 61 12.76 -4.30 -13.76
CA ASN A 61 13.81 -5.18 -13.25
C ASN A 61 14.73 -4.49 -12.22
N GLN A 62 14.16 -3.62 -11.40
CA GLN A 62 14.86 -2.89 -10.33
C GLN A 62 15.96 -1.90 -10.83
N THR A 63 16.01 -1.64 -12.11
CA THR A 63 16.99 -0.69 -12.69
C THR A 63 16.59 0.76 -12.44
N THR A 64 15.29 1.01 -12.29
CA THR A 64 14.75 2.31 -11.91
C THR A 64 13.83 2.13 -10.71
N ASN A 65 14.05 2.96 -9.71
CA ASN A 65 13.30 2.89 -8.46
C ASN A 65 12.79 4.28 -8.08
N PRO A 66 11.88 4.84 -8.89
CA PRO A 66 11.25 6.09 -8.52
C PRO A 66 10.35 5.84 -7.32
N ARG A 67 10.39 6.71 -6.35
CA ARG A 67 9.33 6.80 -5.36
C ARG A 67 8.26 7.71 -5.92
N LEU A 68 7.05 7.21 -6.13
CA LEU A 68 5.95 8.00 -6.67
C LEU A 68 5.32 8.89 -5.59
N SER A 69 4.74 10.02 -6.02
CA SER A 69 4.28 11.08 -5.12
C SER A 69 2.88 10.82 -4.57
N VAL A 70 2.80 10.50 -3.29
CA VAL A 70 1.52 10.48 -2.56
C VAL A 70 0.90 11.88 -2.52
N GLU A 71 1.70 12.94 -2.30
CA GLU A 71 1.26 14.33 -2.31
C GLU A 71 0.49 14.68 -3.59
N SER A 72 1.06 14.32 -4.74
CA SER A 72 0.42 14.58 -6.04
C SER A 72 -0.86 13.78 -6.23
N MET A 73 -0.93 12.55 -5.76
CA MET A 73 -2.16 11.76 -5.81
C MET A 73 -3.27 12.42 -4.99
N VAL A 74 -3.01 12.73 -3.73
CA VAL A 74 -3.99 13.34 -2.81
C VAL A 74 -4.46 14.68 -3.30
N SER A 75 -3.53 15.52 -3.80
CA SER A 75 -3.82 16.92 -4.15
C SER A 75 -4.37 17.09 -5.57
N CYS A 76 -3.97 16.25 -6.54
CA CYS A 76 -4.31 16.44 -7.95
C CYS A 76 -5.45 15.55 -8.44
N CYS A 77 -5.62 14.35 -7.91
CA CYS A 77 -6.68 13.45 -8.37
C CYS A 77 -8.07 13.87 -7.85
N LYS A 78 -8.70 14.83 -8.50
CA LYS A 78 -10.04 15.31 -8.13
C LYS A 78 -11.18 14.32 -8.38
N VAL A 79 -10.94 13.32 -9.23
CA VAL A 79 -11.91 12.25 -9.53
C VAL A 79 -11.76 11.05 -8.61
N CYS A 80 -10.69 10.98 -7.80
CA CYS A 80 -10.41 9.87 -6.91
C CYS A 80 -11.16 9.93 -5.58
N GLY A 81 -11.65 11.11 -5.20
CA GLY A 81 -12.32 11.35 -3.93
C GLY A 81 -12.21 12.81 -3.50
N TYR A 82 -12.11 12.99 -2.20
CA TYR A 82 -12.17 14.30 -1.56
C TYR A 82 -10.83 14.74 -0.92
N GLY A 83 -9.71 14.22 -1.45
CA GLY A 83 -8.37 14.51 -0.91
C GLY A 83 -8.18 13.93 0.49
N CYS A 84 -7.96 14.80 1.50
CA CYS A 84 -7.82 14.39 2.91
C CYS A 84 -9.13 13.95 3.57
N ALA A 85 -10.29 14.18 2.93
CA ALA A 85 -11.58 13.79 3.50
C ALA A 85 -12.07 12.41 3.01
N ASP A 86 -11.17 11.59 2.44
CA ASP A 86 -11.41 10.24 1.92
C ASP A 86 -11.32 10.13 0.40
N GLY A 87 -11.25 8.89 -0.13
CA GLY A 87 -11.22 8.59 -1.56
C GLY A 87 -11.25 7.09 -1.87
N PHE A 88 -11.09 6.77 -3.15
CA PHE A 88 -11.31 5.42 -3.66
C PHE A 88 -10.06 4.90 -4.38
N PRO A 89 -9.42 3.82 -3.89
CA PRO A 89 -8.22 3.25 -4.50
C PRO A 89 -8.40 2.83 -5.97
N ASN A 90 -9.59 2.34 -6.34
CA ASN A 90 -9.88 1.98 -7.72
C ASN A 90 -9.83 3.20 -8.67
N TYR A 91 -10.32 4.35 -8.25
CA TYR A 91 -10.22 5.57 -9.04
C TYR A 91 -8.78 6.10 -9.08
N ALA A 92 -8.01 5.95 -8.01
CA ALA A 92 -6.58 6.24 -7.99
C ALA A 92 -5.82 5.43 -9.05
N TRP A 93 -6.09 4.14 -9.18
CA TRP A 93 -5.51 3.28 -10.19
C TRP A 93 -5.92 3.68 -11.61
N HIS A 94 -7.20 4.00 -11.84
CA HIS A 94 -7.67 4.51 -13.14
C HIS A 94 -7.02 5.85 -13.51
N TRP A 95 -6.74 6.70 -12.53
CA TRP A 95 -6.03 7.95 -12.73
C TRP A 95 -4.56 7.71 -13.11
N LEU A 96 -3.86 6.78 -12.45
CA LEU A 96 -2.50 6.36 -12.80
C LEU A 96 -2.41 5.80 -14.22
N ALA A 97 -3.46 5.12 -14.68
CA ALA A 97 -3.56 4.58 -16.04
C ALA A 97 -3.98 5.61 -17.10
N GLY A 98 -4.08 6.90 -16.75
CA GLY A 98 -4.44 7.95 -17.69
C GLY A 98 -5.87 7.88 -18.22
N GLN A 99 -6.77 7.15 -17.56
CA GLN A 99 -8.16 7.01 -18.00
C GLN A 99 -8.99 8.25 -17.58
N LYS A 100 -9.97 8.63 -18.43
CA LYS A 100 -10.93 9.74 -18.21
C LYS A 100 -10.34 11.15 -18.17
N GLY A 101 -9.40 11.48 -19.08
CA GLY A 101 -8.97 12.87 -19.30
C GLY A 101 -8.13 13.47 -18.17
N THR A 102 -7.49 12.64 -17.40
CA THR A 102 -6.55 13.05 -16.36
C THR A 102 -5.19 13.42 -16.96
N PRO A 103 -4.43 14.34 -16.35
CA PRO A 103 -3.05 14.58 -16.76
C PRO A 103 -2.25 13.29 -16.58
N TYR A 104 -1.38 13.04 -17.53
CA TYR A 104 -0.70 11.77 -17.75
C TYR A 104 0.34 11.47 -16.67
N GLY A 105 0.03 10.49 -15.82
CA GLY A 105 0.99 9.91 -14.89
C GLY A 105 1.18 10.72 -13.59
N ILE A 106 2.11 10.25 -12.80
CA ILE A 106 2.41 10.79 -11.48
C ILE A 106 3.90 11.10 -11.35
N PRO A 107 4.29 12.25 -10.77
CA PRO A 107 5.70 12.56 -10.54
C PRO A 107 6.28 11.74 -9.39
N THR A 108 7.60 11.81 -9.23
CA THR A 108 8.28 11.28 -8.07
C THR A 108 7.99 12.11 -6.82
N GLY A 109 8.02 11.46 -5.65
CA GLY A 109 7.79 12.13 -4.38
C GLY A 109 8.43 11.42 -3.19
N GLY A 110 8.92 12.20 -2.25
CA GLY A 110 9.57 11.75 -1.02
C GLY A 110 8.74 11.99 0.24
N ASN A 111 9.33 11.66 1.40
CA ASN A 111 8.86 12.11 2.70
C ASN A 111 9.19 13.60 2.89
N GLN A 112 8.75 14.19 4.00
CA GLN A 112 8.91 15.61 4.33
C GLN A 112 10.34 16.16 4.16
N ASP A 113 11.35 15.36 4.50
CA ASP A 113 12.76 15.78 4.45
C ASP A 113 13.52 15.20 3.25
N ASP A 114 12.86 14.45 2.37
CA ASP A 114 13.51 13.77 1.27
C ASP A 114 13.52 14.62 -0.01
N ARG A 115 14.60 15.38 -0.17
CA ARG A 115 14.82 16.31 -1.30
C ARG A 115 15.30 15.64 -2.59
N ARG A 116 15.44 14.32 -2.61
CA ARG A 116 15.93 13.55 -3.78
C ARG A 116 14.88 13.39 -4.86
N TRP A 117 13.63 13.76 -4.62
CA TRP A 117 12.48 13.57 -5.50
C TRP A 117 11.86 14.90 -5.89
N CYS A 118 11.02 14.88 -6.92
CA CYS A 118 10.39 16.07 -7.47
C CYS A 118 9.50 16.80 -6.43
N THR A 119 8.72 16.05 -5.65
CA THR A 119 7.85 16.61 -4.62
C THR A 119 8.10 16.01 -3.24
N LYS A 120 7.68 16.70 -2.19
CA LYS A 120 7.67 16.21 -0.82
C LYS A 120 6.23 15.94 -0.37
N TYR A 121 6.08 15.04 0.57
CA TYR A 121 4.84 14.92 1.34
C TYR A 121 4.85 16.01 2.40
N THR A 122 3.93 16.98 2.30
CA THR A 122 3.93 18.20 3.13
C THR A 122 3.09 18.08 4.39
N LEU A 123 2.20 17.10 4.46
CA LEU A 123 1.32 16.90 5.61
C LEU A 123 2.11 16.37 6.81
N PRO A 124 1.85 16.91 8.03
CA PRO A 124 2.62 16.53 9.21
C PRO A 124 2.32 15.11 9.64
N PHE A 125 3.36 14.31 9.90
CA PHE A 125 3.19 12.95 10.41
C PHE A 125 2.60 12.96 11.82
N CYS A 126 1.72 12.02 12.11
CA CYS A 126 1.13 11.82 13.43
C CYS A 126 0.99 10.34 13.78
N ASN A 127 0.70 10.07 15.06
CA ASN A 127 0.48 8.74 15.58
C ASN A 127 -1.01 8.39 15.54
N HIS A 128 -1.36 7.38 14.76
CA HIS A 128 -2.74 6.90 14.63
C HIS A 128 -3.13 6.05 15.83
N TYR A 129 -4.28 6.38 16.44
CA TYR A 129 -4.94 5.64 17.53
C TYR A 129 -4.13 5.50 18.82
N ASP A 130 -3.09 6.28 19.04
CA ASP A 130 -2.23 6.24 20.22
C ASP A 130 -1.80 4.83 20.68
N THR A 131 -1.83 3.88 19.73
CA THR A 131 -1.55 2.47 20.02
C THR A 131 -0.06 2.15 20.10
N VAL A 132 0.77 3.09 19.72
CA VAL A 132 2.23 2.94 19.70
C VAL A 132 2.85 3.96 20.66
N ASN A 133 3.34 3.46 21.77
CA ASN A 133 4.10 4.27 22.71
C ASN A 133 5.43 4.71 22.06
N ASP A 134 5.77 5.99 22.24
CA ASP A 134 7.10 6.55 21.91
C ASP A 134 7.43 6.60 20.39
N THR A 135 6.49 7.09 19.57
CA THR A 135 6.83 7.50 18.19
C THR A 135 7.54 8.84 18.14
N GLY A 136 7.41 9.66 19.20
CA GLY A 136 7.80 11.08 19.20
C GLY A 136 6.88 11.96 18.33
N LEU A 137 5.82 11.39 17.74
CA LEU A 137 4.84 12.09 16.92
C LEU A 137 3.61 12.47 17.76
N PRO A 138 2.95 13.61 17.46
CA PRO A 138 1.67 13.95 18.09
C PRO A 138 0.58 12.92 17.69
N SER A 139 -0.48 12.80 18.51
CA SER A 139 -1.66 12.02 18.13
C SER A 139 -2.36 12.64 16.93
N CYS A 140 -2.76 11.82 15.95
CA CYS A 140 -3.58 12.27 14.82
C CYS A 140 -4.96 12.78 15.26
N GLU A 141 -5.45 12.35 16.42
CA GLU A 141 -6.75 12.74 16.99
C GLU A 141 -6.67 14.05 17.77
N SER A 142 -5.47 14.60 18.02
CA SER A 142 -5.28 15.79 18.86
C SER A 142 -5.62 17.12 18.19
N GLY A 143 -5.96 17.11 16.89
CA GLY A 143 -6.24 18.31 16.11
C GLY A 143 -7.35 18.11 15.07
N PRO A 144 -7.70 19.16 14.32
CA PRO A 144 -8.59 19.01 13.19
C PRO A 144 -7.92 18.19 12.08
N PRO A 145 -8.70 17.50 11.22
CA PRO A 145 -8.16 16.82 10.06
C PRO A 145 -7.34 17.76 9.17
N ASP A 146 -6.28 17.25 8.59
CA ASP A 146 -5.44 18.01 7.66
C ASP A 146 -6.23 18.43 6.43
N LYS A 147 -5.88 19.60 5.89
CA LYS A 147 -6.47 20.08 4.63
C LYS A 147 -5.73 19.48 3.45
N THR A 148 -6.49 19.11 2.42
CA THR A 148 -5.92 18.67 1.15
C THR A 148 -4.95 19.73 0.61
N PRO A 149 -3.69 19.36 0.31
CA PRO A 149 -2.71 20.27 -0.26
C PRO A 149 -3.12 20.78 -1.64
N THR A 150 -2.49 21.86 -2.07
CA THR A 150 -2.67 22.36 -3.44
C THR A 150 -1.92 21.45 -4.41
N CYS A 151 -2.56 21.10 -5.52
CA CYS A 151 -1.91 20.32 -6.58
C CYS A 151 -0.68 21.07 -7.12
N PRO A 152 0.54 20.52 -7.01
CA PRO A 152 1.74 21.15 -7.52
C PRO A 152 1.74 21.17 -9.05
N SER A 153 2.44 22.14 -9.64
CA SER A 153 2.67 22.27 -11.08
C SER A 153 4.17 22.32 -11.44
N THR A 154 5.03 22.26 -10.43
CA THR A 154 6.49 22.26 -10.54
C THR A 154 7.06 21.34 -9.46
N CYS A 155 8.29 20.90 -9.63
CA CYS A 155 9.01 20.30 -8.52
C CYS A 155 9.25 21.31 -7.40
N ASP A 156 9.48 20.84 -6.20
CA ASP A 156 9.78 21.70 -5.05
C ASP A 156 11.08 22.50 -5.29
N ASN A 157 11.10 23.76 -4.89
CA ASN A 157 12.22 24.66 -5.15
C ASN A 157 13.54 24.23 -4.48
N ASP A 158 13.47 23.43 -3.43
CA ASP A 158 14.59 22.94 -2.65
C ASP A 158 14.98 21.48 -2.98
N THR A 159 14.38 20.88 -4.02
CA THR A 159 14.74 19.53 -4.45
C THR A 159 16.11 19.51 -5.15
N THR A 160 16.85 18.42 -4.94
CA THR A 160 18.07 18.08 -5.70
C THR A 160 17.76 17.17 -6.90
N TYR A 161 16.50 16.87 -7.15
CA TYR A 161 16.06 16.01 -8.24
C TYR A 161 16.31 16.66 -9.60
N PRO A 162 17.04 15.98 -10.51
CA PRO A 162 17.53 16.61 -11.73
C PRO A 162 16.48 16.68 -12.86
N THR A 163 15.41 15.88 -12.77
CA THR A 163 14.41 15.78 -13.85
C THR A 163 13.36 16.88 -13.66
N PRO A 164 13.10 17.73 -14.65
CA PRO A 164 12.03 18.72 -14.61
C PRO A 164 10.65 18.08 -14.47
N TRP A 165 9.73 18.76 -13.79
CA TRP A 165 8.34 18.33 -13.58
C TRP A 165 7.67 17.75 -14.83
N ALA A 166 7.78 18.44 -15.97
CA ALA A 166 7.15 18.03 -17.22
C ALA A 166 7.68 16.70 -17.79
N GLN A 167 8.84 16.23 -17.32
CA GLN A 167 9.49 15.00 -17.74
C GLN A 167 9.44 13.92 -16.65
N ASP A 168 9.10 14.30 -15.43
CA ASP A 168 8.97 13.39 -14.29
C ASP A 168 7.53 12.85 -14.22
N ASN A 169 7.22 11.95 -15.13
CA ASN A 169 5.87 11.48 -15.33
C ASN A 169 5.82 9.97 -15.53
N HIS A 170 5.23 9.26 -14.56
CA HIS A 170 5.16 7.82 -14.51
C HIS A 170 3.72 7.36 -14.74
N GLN A 171 3.44 6.79 -15.89
CA GLN A 171 2.11 6.37 -16.32
C GLN A 171 2.00 4.84 -16.34
N PHE A 172 0.85 4.34 -15.92
CA PHE A 172 0.51 2.92 -15.97
C PHE A 172 -0.33 2.64 -17.23
N SER A 173 -0.16 1.46 -17.81
CA SER A 173 -0.85 1.06 -19.05
C SER A 173 -2.29 0.60 -18.80
N SER A 174 -2.61 0.14 -17.60
CA SER A 174 -3.94 -0.34 -17.24
C SER A 174 -4.25 -0.21 -15.75
N ALA A 175 -5.54 -0.29 -15.43
CA ALA A 175 -6.08 -0.42 -14.09
C ALA A 175 -7.25 -1.41 -14.12
N TYR A 176 -7.34 -2.29 -13.13
CA TYR A 176 -8.35 -3.33 -13.07
C TYR A 176 -8.64 -3.79 -11.64
N ALA A 177 -9.87 -4.28 -11.44
CA ALA A 177 -10.22 -5.02 -10.24
C ALA A 177 -9.67 -6.45 -10.34
N VAL A 178 -9.11 -6.95 -9.25
CA VAL A 178 -8.69 -8.34 -9.11
C VAL A 178 -9.87 -9.13 -8.52
N PRO A 179 -10.31 -10.23 -9.14
CA PRO A 179 -11.40 -11.04 -8.61
C PRO A 179 -11.18 -11.48 -7.16
N ALA A 180 -12.26 -11.51 -6.37
CA ALA A 180 -12.28 -11.86 -4.95
C ALA A 180 -12.05 -13.37 -4.71
N ASP A 181 -10.97 -13.88 -5.23
CA ASP A 181 -10.55 -15.28 -5.16
C ASP A 181 -9.12 -15.38 -4.63
N GLU A 182 -8.92 -16.19 -3.60
CA GLU A 182 -7.61 -16.37 -2.95
C GLU A 182 -6.49 -16.69 -3.95
N THR A 183 -6.75 -17.61 -4.88
CA THR A 183 -5.74 -18.06 -5.86
C THR A 183 -5.45 -16.97 -6.89
N THR A 184 -6.47 -16.26 -7.34
CA THR A 184 -6.34 -15.16 -8.28
C THR A 184 -5.51 -14.02 -7.69
N ILE A 185 -5.81 -13.61 -6.45
CA ILE A 185 -5.05 -12.56 -5.75
C ILE A 185 -3.59 -12.99 -5.54
N MET A 186 -3.35 -14.25 -5.13
CA MET A 186 -1.99 -14.79 -4.98
C MET A 186 -1.23 -14.80 -6.30
N THR A 187 -1.88 -15.22 -7.39
CA THR A 187 -1.29 -15.24 -8.74
C THR A 187 -0.94 -13.84 -9.21
N GLU A 188 -1.83 -12.89 -8.98
CA GLU A 188 -1.61 -11.47 -9.30
C GLU A 188 -0.37 -10.90 -8.58
N ILE A 189 -0.30 -11.12 -7.27
CA ILE A 189 0.85 -10.67 -6.46
C ILE A 189 2.15 -11.36 -6.92
N TYR A 190 2.10 -12.66 -7.21
CA TYR A 190 3.27 -13.41 -7.65
C TYR A 190 3.79 -12.94 -9.01
N THR A 191 2.88 -12.62 -9.93
CA THR A 191 3.21 -12.29 -11.31
C THR A 191 3.63 -10.84 -11.48
N HIS A 192 2.92 -9.91 -10.83
CA HIS A 192 3.03 -8.47 -11.08
C HIS A 192 3.45 -7.66 -9.85
N GLY A 193 3.49 -8.27 -8.67
CA GLY A 193 3.81 -7.58 -7.41
C GLY A 193 2.58 -7.22 -6.58
N PRO A 194 2.76 -6.44 -5.51
CA PRO A 194 1.71 -6.11 -4.54
C PRO A 194 0.41 -5.61 -5.17
N VAL A 195 -0.68 -5.71 -4.43
CA VAL A 195 -1.99 -5.19 -4.81
C VAL A 195 -2.52 -4.22 -3.75
N THR A 196 -3.34 -3.27 -4.15
CA THR A 196 -4.08 -2.39 -3.24
C THR A 196 -5.38 -3.07 -2.85
N ALA A 197 -5.74 -3.03 -1.57
CA ALA A 197 -6.98 -3.61 -1.07
C ALA A 197 -7.66 -2.70 -0.05
N GLY A 198 -8.98 -2.68 -0.04
CA GLY A 198 -9.79 -2.04 0.98
C GLY A 198 -10.35 -3.06 1.97
N PHE A 199 -10.57 -2.68 3.22
CA PHE A 199 -11.26 -3.49 4.21
C PHE A 199 -12.01 -2.64 5.22
N ASN A 200 -12.99 -3.24 5.92
CA ASN A 200 -13.71 -2.58 7.00
C ASN A 200 -12.91 -2.64 8.30
N VAL A 201 -12.62 -1.48 8.87
CA VAL A 201 -11.95 -1.36 10.17
C VAL A 201 -12.95 -1.61 11.28
N TYR A 202 -12.58 -2.48 12.21
CA TYR A 202 -13.31 -2.71 13.45
C TYR A 202 -12.48 -2.25 14.66
N SER A 203 -13.12 -1.88 15.74
CA SER A 203 -12.44 -1.34 16.93
C SER A 203 -11.43 -2.31 17.56
N ASP A 204 -11.58 -3.60 17.35
CA ASP A 204 -10.62 -4.61 17.79
C ASP A 204 -9.33 -4.67 16.93
N TRP A 205 -9.38 -4.18 15.67
CA TRP A 205 -8.20 -4.11 14.82
C TRP A 205 -7.25 -2.98 15.21
N ILE A 206 -7.76 -1.89 15.74
CA ILE A 206 -6.97 -0.71 16.12
C ILE A 206 -5.81 -1.09 17.05
N HIS A 207 -6.05 -2.03 17.97
CA HIS A 207 -5.07 -2.49 18.95
C HIS A 207 -4.23 -3.68 18.47
N TYR A 208 -4.18 -3.93 17.16
CA TYR A 208 -3.34 -4.99 16.60
C TYR A 208 -1.88 -4.85 17.06
N PRO A 209 -1.19 -5.95 17.48
CA PRO A 209 -1.61 -7.35 17.43
C PRO A 209 -2.32 -7.88 18.68
N VAL A 210 -2.79 -7.02 19.60
CA VAL A 210 -3.49 -7.43 20.84
C VAL A 210 -4.75 -8.24 20.48
N GLY A 211 -4.96 -9.33 21.19
CA GLY A 211 -6.14 -10.19 20.98
C GLY A 211 -6.05 -11.18 19.83
N THR A 212 -4.99 -11.12 18.99
CA THR A 212 -4.86 -12.00 17.81
C THR A 212 -4.25 -13.37 18.12
N GLY A 213 -3.81 -13.62 19.36
CA GLY A 213 -3.15 -14.85 19.77
C GLY A 213 -1.71 -14.99 19.27
N ALA A 214 -1.11 -16.17 19.49
CA ALA A 214 0.31 -16.42 19.19
C ALA A 214 0.67 -16.29 17.70
N ASP A 215 -0.29 -16.50 16.78
CA ASP A 215 -0.08 -16.39 15.33
C ASP A 215 -0.09 -14.95 14.84
N GLN A 216 -0.62 -14.03 15.63
CA GLN A 216 -0.82 -12.62 15.28
C GLN A 216 -1.63 -12.43 13.98
N ILE A 217 -2.60 -13.30 13.72
CA ILE A 217 -3.46 -13.24 12.53
C ILE A 217 -4.80 -12.61 12.94
N TYR A 218 -5.07 -11.41 12.40
CA TYR A 218 -6.30 -10.71 12.66
C TYR A 218 -7.50 -11.37 11.97
N ARG A 219 -8.58 -11.45 12.70
CA ARG A 219 -9.96 -11.68 12.25
C ARG A 219 -10.87 -10.81 13.10
N PRO A 220 -11.90 -10.17 12.55
CA PRO A 220 -12.89 -9.46 13.38
C PRO A 220 -13.46 -10.37 14.49
N GLN A 221 -13.44 -9.89 15.72
CA GLN A 221 -13.93 -10.62 16.90
C GLN A 221 -15.24 -10.03 17.45
N GLY A 222 -15.88 -9.12 16.70
CA GLY A 222 -17.12 -8.46 17.11
C GLY A 222 -16.96 -7.02 17.56
N GLY A 223 -15.86 -6.36 17.21
CA GLY A 223 -15.68 -4.92 17.39
C GLY A 223 -16.71 -4.09 16.64
N THR A 224 -16.89 -2.82 17.03
CA THR A 224 -17.72 -1.85 16.28
C THR A 224 -17.03 -1.49 14.97
N GLU A 225 -17.77 -1.46 13.88
CA GLU A 225 -17.27 -0.97 12.59
C GLU A 225 -17.01 0.53 12.65
N MET A 226 -15.82 0.94 12.22
CA MET A 226 -15.31 2.32 12.33
C MET A 226 -15.09 3.00 10.97
N GLY A 227 -15.37 2.30 9.88
CA GLY A 227 -15.20 2.80 8.52
C GLY A 227 -14.25 1.95 7.69
N GLY A 228 -13.88 2.44 6.51
CA GLY A 228 -12.97 1.77 5.59
C GLY A 228 -11.51 2.15 5.80
N HIS A 229 -10.60 1.25 5.41
CA HIS A 229 -9.16 1.53 5.31
C HIS A 229 -8.59 0.87 4.08
N ALA A 230 -7.64 1.54 3.43
CA ALA A 230 -6.97 1.03 2.26
C ALA A 230 -5.50 0.71 2.57
N VAL A 231 -5.06 -0.46 2.14
CA VAL A 231 -3.76 -1.03 2.45
C VAL A 231 -3.13 -1.70 1.23
N ARG A 232 -1.90 -2.16 1.39
CA ARG A 232 -1.16 -2.89 0.36
C ARG A 232 -0.95 -4.34 0.79
N ILE A 233 -1.55 -5.30 0.06
CA ILE A 233 -1.23 -6.72 0.25
C ILE A 233 0.07 -7.01 -0.50
N VAL A 234 1.10 -7.37 0.26
CA VAL A 234 2.46 -7.58 -0.28
C VAL A 234 2.82 -9.06 -0.39
N GLY A 235 2.00 -9.95 0.16
CA GLY A 235 2.25 -11.37 0.11
C GLY A 235 1.27 -12.16 0.98
N TRP A 236 1.61 -13.39 1.24
CA TRP A 236 0.82 -14.31 2.06
C TRP A 236 1.70 -15.32 2.78
N GLY A 237 1.11 -16.06 3.69
CA GLY A 237 1.80 -17.11 4.40
C GLY A 237 0.86 -18.04 5.15
N GLU A 238 1.47 -19.00 5.85
CA GLU A 238 0.81 -19.94 6.75
C GLU A 238 1.54 -19.98 8.09
N SER A 239 0.80 -19.98 9.20
CA SER A 239 1.39 -20.05 10.54
C SER A 239 1.99 -21.45 10.82
N LYS A 240 3.18 -21.47 11.45
CA LYS A 240 3.97 -22.70 11.66
C LYS A 240 3.29 -23.77 12.53
N GLY A 241 2.36 -23.44 13.37
CA GLY A 241 1.75 -24.39 14.32
C GLY A 241 0.36 -24.85 13.91
N MET A 242 -0.50 -23.91 13.58
CA MET A 242 -1.93 -24.14 13.37
C MET A 242 -2.33 -24.17 11.90
N LYS A 243 -1.38 -24.04 10.99
CA LYS A 243 -1.61 -23.98 9.54
C LYS A 243 -2.66 -22.97 9.12
N LYS A 244 -2.76 -21.85 9.84
CA LYS A 244 -3.68 -20.77 9.51
C LYS A 244 -3.09 -19.92 8.41
N LYS A 245 -3.82 -19.74 7.33
CA LYS A 245 -3.43 -18.91 6.20
C LYS A 245 -3.65 -17.43 6.50
N TYR A 246 -2.74 -16.57 6.01
CA TYR A 246 -2.85 -15.12 6.18
C TYR A 246 -2.36 -14.36 4.96
N TRP A 247 -2.89 -13.16 4.78
CA TRP A 247 -2.31 -12.12 3.96
C TRP A 247 -1.26 -11.36 4.77
N TRP A 248 -0.12 -11.09 4.16
CA TRP A 248 0.90 -10.20 4.70
C TRP A 248 0.67 -8.81 4.14
N ILE A 249 0.38 -7.85 4.99
CA ILE A 249 -0.17 -6.55 4.60
C ILE A 249 0.71 -5.43 5.16
N ALA A 250 1.11 -4.48 4.30
CA ALA A 250 1.75 -3.24 4.72
C ALA A 250 0.70 -2.19 5.03
N ASN A 251 0.77 -1.65 6.25
CA ASN A 251 -0.03 -0.53 6.71
C ASN A 251 0.68 0.80 6.46
N SER A 252 0.00 1.93 6.68
CA SER A 252 0.52 3.29 6.53
C SER A 252 0.67 4.05 7.86
N PHE A 253 0.80 3.33 8.99
CA PHE A 253 0.93 3.93 10.34
C PHE A 253 2.38 3.97 10.85
N GLY A 254 3.37 3.76 9.96
CA GLY A 254 4.80 3.76 10.28
C GLY A 254 5.31 2.44 10.86
N GLU A 255 6.63 2.34 10.95
CA GLU A 255 7.33 1.10 11.33
C GLU A 255 7.11 0.67 12.78
N LYS A 256 6.73 1.58 13.66
CA LYS A 256 6.48 1.28 15.07
C LYS A 256 5.11 0.64 15.32
N TRP A 257 4.21 0.69 14.34
CA TRP A 257 2.90 0.06 14.44
C TRP A 257 2.96 -1.43 14.03
N GLY A 258 2.19 -2.26 14.71
CA GLY A 258 2.00 -3.66 14.36
C GLY A 258 3.29 -4.48 14.35
N LEU A 259 3.55 -5.18 13.28
CA LEU A 259 4.74 -6.01 13.05
C LEU A 259 5.77 -5.27 12.18
N GLY A 260 6.30 -4.18 12.68
CA GLY A 260 7.24 -3.35 11.92
C GLY A 260 6.58 -2.59 10.76
N GLY A 261 5.37 -2.08 10.96
CA GLY A 261 4.54 -1.42 9.93
C GLY A 261 3.64 -2.37 9.13
N PHE A 262 3.64 -3.65 9.49
CA PHE A 262 2.85 -4.69 8.81
C PHE A 262 1.86 -5.35 9.75
N PHE A 263 0.93 -6.09 9.16
CA PHE A 263 0.02 -6.96 9.90
C PHE A 263 -0.38 -8.19 9.10
N LYS A 264 -0.88 -9.20 9.80
CA LYS A 264 -1.45 -10.40 9.22
C LYS A 264 -2.96 -10.37 9.33
N MET A 265 -3.66 -10.63 8.24
CA MET A 265 -5.10 -10.82 8.22
C MET A 265 -5.45 -12.20 7.67
N ALA A 266 -6.44 -12.87 8.23
CA ALA A 266 -6.83 -14.20 7.80
C ALA A 266 -7.20 -14.21 6.32
N LYS A 267 -6.65 -15.19 5.59
CA LYS A 267 -6.76 -15.36 4.14
C LYS A 267 -7.76 -16.43 3.75
N GLY A 268 -8.51 -16.19 2.67
CA GLY A 268 -9.46 -17.16 2.09
C GLY A 268 -10.77 -17.29 2.87
N VAL A 269 -11.13 -16.27 3.66
CA VAL A 269 -12.32 -16.28 4.53
C VAL A 269 -13.07 -14.95 4.52
N GLY A 270 -12.74 -14.04 3.62
CA GLY A 270 -13.38 -12.72 3.52
C GLY A 270 -13.21 -11.87 4.79
N ALA A 271 -12.11 -12.04 5.54
CA ALA A 271 -11.92 -11.32 6.79
C ALA A 271 -12.01 -9.81 6.57
N ALA A 272 -12.94 -9.14 7.25
CA ALA A 272 -13.20 -7.70 7.12
C ALA A 272 -13.41 -7.21 5.67
N GLY A 273 -13.76 -8.09 4.73
CA GLY A 273 -13.96 -7.75 3.32
C GLY A 273 -12.69 -7.52 2.50
N ILE A 274 -11.51 -7.84 3.03
CA ILE A 274 -10.19 -7.53 2.40
C ILE A 274 -10.03 -8.08 0.99
N GLU A 275 -10.66 -9.22 0.67
CA GLU A 275 -10.57 -9.88 -0.62
C GLU A 275 -11.57 -9.33 -1.64
N GLU A 276 -12.57 -8.55 -1.19
CA GLU A 276 -13.67 -8.06 -2.03
C GLU A 276 -13.33 -6.76 -2.78
N SER A 277 -12.33 -6.02 -2.30
CA SER A 277 -11.96 -4.70 -2.81
C SER A 277 -10.48 -4.64 -3.21
N VAL A 278 -10.05 -5.58 -4.07
CA VAL A 278 -8.67 -5.66 -4.55
C VAL A 278 -8.55 -5.04 -5.94
N VAL A 279 -7.59 -4.12 -6.08
CA VAL A 279 -7.34 -3.40 -7.33
C VAL A 279 -5.84 -3.31 -7.63
N ALA A 280 -5.51 -3.23 -8.91
CA ALA A 280 -4.15 -3.17 -9.39
C ALA A 280 -4.06 -2.49 -10.78
N GLY A 281 -2.84 -2.36 -11.30
CA GLY A 281 -2.58 -1.88 -12.66
C GLY A 281 -1.22 -2.37 -13.16
N LEU A 282 -1.04 -2.36 -14.47
CA LEU A 282 0.22 -2.69 -15.14
C LEU A 282 0.98 -1.43 -15.56
N VAL A 283 2.29 -1.53 -15.57
CA VAL A 283 3.21 -0.48 -16.06
C VAL A 283 3.30 -0.52 -17.58
#